data_58fccf256286eff0c65fd6b72987cf64
#
_entry.id   58fccf256286eff0c65fd6b72987cf64
#
_cell.length_a   1.000
_cell.length_b   1.000
_cell.length_c   1.000
_cell.angle_alpha   90.00
_cell.angle_beta   90.00
_cell.angle_gamma   90.00
#
_symmetry.space_group_name_H-M   'P 1'
#
loop_
_entity.id
_entity.type
_entity.pdbx_description
1 polymer ?
#
loop_
_entity_poly.entity_id
_entity_poly.type
_entity_poly.pdbx_seq_one_letter_code
_entity_poly.pdbx_strand_id
1 'polypeptide(L)'
;GDNLSLEAHQAREQANAETNIGLIPTQGNDGRFLPDSYLEAMRQVYAQVALVSAVLCVVVKNPTRNGKLRNLASDTIALLEATGWQIHCVHKSMLFSEHESTDLFGEVKKKVKGRMSFFKRLSYNAGSPVARWEDIIVAKRLQSEPI
;
A
#
# COMPACT_ATOMS: atom_id res chain seq x y z
N GLY A 1 20.04 27.47 16.03
CA GLY A 1 19.88 26.10 15.57
C GLY A 1 19.64 25.22 16.75
N ASP A 2 18.40 24.81 16.98
CA ASP A 2 17.98 24.01 18.12
C ASP A 2 18.50 22.59 17.97
N ASN A 3 19.59 22.28 18.70
CA ASN A 3 19.99 20.91 18.97
C ASN A 3 18.94 20.30 19.92
N LEU A 4 17.89 19.75 19.37
CA LEU A 4 17.07 18.78 20.09
C LEU A 4 18.03 17.71 20.61
N SER A 5 18.01 17.47 21.93
CA SER A 5 18.87 16.45 22.54
C SER A 5 18.66 15.12 21.83
N LEU A 6 19.69 14.31 21.73
CA LEU A 6 19.64 12.98 21.12
C LEU A 6 18.49 12.14 21.70
N GLU A 7 18.19 12.34 22.99
CA GLU A 7 17.08 11.70 23.71
C GLU A 7 15.70 12.14 23.20
N ALA A 8 15.53 13.43 22.88
CA ALA A 8 14.27 13.93 22.33
C ALA A 8 14.04 13.41 20.89
N HIS A 9 15.12 13.21 20.13
CA HIS A 9 15.04 12.62 18.80
C HIS A 9 14.66 11.14 18.87
N GLN A 10 15.31 10.38 19.78
CA GLN A 10 15.02 8.97 20.01
C GLN A 10 13.60 8.75 20.54
N ALA A 11 13.13 9.59 21.48
CA ALA A 11 11.76 9.52 21.97
C ALA A 11 10.72 9.80 20.88
N ARG A 12 11.01 10.72 19.95
CA ARG A 12 10.15 11.03 18.81
C ARG A 12 10.14 9.90 17.77
N GLU A 13 11.28 9.26 17.53
CA GLU A 13 11.37 8.09 16.66
C GLU A 13 10.62 6.90 17.26
N GLN A 14 10.74 6.68 18.57
CA GLN A 14 10.02 5.63 19.28
C GLN A 14 8.50 5.83 19.26
N ALA A 15 8.03 7.05 19.54
CA ALA A 15 6.60 7.40 19.46
C ALA A 15 6.05 7.25 18.01
N ASN A 16 6.83 7.62 17.01
CA ASN A 16 6.46 7.42 15.61
C ASN A 16 6.46 5.92 15.22
N ALA A 17 7.35 5.12 15.80
CA ALA A 17 7.40 3.68 15.56
C ALA A 17 6.15 2.97 16.12
N GLU A 18 5.68 3.37 17.29
CA GLU A 18 4.50 2.79 17.93
C GLU A 18 3.18 3.14 17.22
N THR A 19 3.12 4.30 16.55
CA THR A 19 1.91 4.79 15.87
C THR A 19 1.90 4.53 14.37
N ASN A 20 3.03 4.15 13.77
CA ASN A 20 3.15 3.95 12.33
C ASN A 20 2.90 2.49 11.94
N ILE A 21 1.78 2.23 11.28
CA ILE A 21 1.40 0.90 10.76
C ILE A 21 2.50 0.29 9.86
N GLY A 22 3.26 1.11 9.15
CA GLY A 22 4.38 0.67 8.29
C GLY A 22 5.57 0.09 9.07
N LEU A 23 5.67 0.35 10.38
CA LEU A 23 6.74 -0.12 11.26
C LEU A 23 6.30 -1.28 12.17
N ILE A 24 5.12 -1.87 11.95
CA ILE A 24 4.70 -3.06 12.70
C ILE A 24 5.75 -4.15 12.51
N PRO A 25 6.28 -4.73 13.61
CA PRO A 25 7.28 -5.78 13.53
C PRO A 25 6.78 -6.94 12.68
N THR A 26 7.55 -7.33 11.69
CA THR A 26 7.24 -8.48 10.83
C THR A 26 7.92 -9.75 11.30
N GLN A 27 8.84 -9.62 12.27
CA GLN A 27 9.56 -10.74 12.89
C GLN A 27 9.44 -10.65 14.41
N GLY A 28 9.20 -11.80 15.06
CA GLY A 28 9.35 -11.95 16.48
C GLY A 28 10.82 -11.97 16.93
N ASN A 29 11.06 -11.91 18.23
CA ASN A 29 12.40 -11.95 18.81
C ASN A 29 13.15 -13.28 18.52
N ASP A 30 12.45 -14.31 18.08
CA ASP A 30 12.97 -15.61 17.65
C ASP A 30 13.35 -15.66 16.16
N GLY A 31 13.26 -14.54 15.44
CA GLY A 31 13.53 -14.44 14.00
C GLY A 31 12.42 -14.99 13.11
N ARG A 32 11.34 -15.54 13.67
CA ARG A 32 10.20 -16.02 12.90
C ARG A 32 9.32 -14.86 12.46
N PHE A 33 8.76 -14.98 11.24
CA PHE A 33 7.78 -14.01 10.78
C PHE A 33 6.51 -14.09 11.64
N LEU A 34 6.13 -12.96 12.21
CA LEU A 34 4.84 -12.84 12.86
C LEU A 34 3.73 -13.02 11.81
N PRO A 35 2.70 -13.84 12.07
CA PRO A 35 1.59 -14.00 11.16
C PRO A 35 0.90 -12.65 11.01
N ASP A 36 1.13 -12.01 9.86
CA ASP A 36 0.42 -10.85 9.33
C ASP A 36 -0.06 -9.79 10.33
N SER A 37 0.86 -9.32 11.18
CA SER A 37 0.60 -8.19 12.08
C SER A 37 0.07 -6.95 11.35
N TYR A 38 0.49 -6.73 10.09
CA TYR A 38 -0.04 -5.67 9.24
C TYR A 38 -1.54 -5.87 8.94
N LEU A 39 -1.95 -7.06 8.52
CA LEU A 39 -3.36 -7.34 8.22
C LEU A 39 -4.23 -7.24 9.47
N GLU A 40 -3.73 -7.67 10.63
CA GLU A 40 -4.47 -7.52 11.88
C GLU A 40 -4.64 -6.05 12.29
N ALA A 41 -3.63 -5.22 12.14
CA ALA A 41 -3.75 -3.79 12.35
C ALA A 41 -4.74 -3.15 11.37
N MET A 42 -4.68 -3.51 10.10
CA MET A 42 -5.62 -3.01 9.09
C MET A 42 -7.05 -3.50 9.34
N ARG A 43 -7.24 -4.70 9.87
CA ARG A 43 -8.55 -5.20 10.29
C ARG A 43 -9.20 -4.26 11.32
N GLN A 44 -8.45 -3.83 12.31
CA GLN A 44 -8.93 -2.88 13.32
C GLN A 44 -9.26 -1.52 12.69
N VAL A 45 -8.41 -1.03 11.81
CA VAL A 45 -8.66 0.24 11.09
C VAL A 45 -9.94 0.16 10.27
N TYR A 46 -10.11 -0.87 9.45
CA TYR A 46 -11.29 -0.99 8.58
C TYR A 46 -12.58 -1.19 9.39
N ALA A 47 -12.53 -1.90 10.52
CA ALA A 47 -13.65 -2.03 11.43
C ALA A 47 -14.05 -0.67 12.05
N GLN A 48 -13.07 0.15 12.45
CA GLN A 48 -13.34 1.49 12.99
C GLN A 48 -13.88 2.44 11.92
N VAL A 49 -13.34 2.41 10.70
CA VAL A 49 -13.82 3.23 9.60
C VAL A 49 -15.27 2.87 9.22
N ALA A 50 -15.67 1.60 9.35
CA ALA A 50 -17.04 1.16 9.10
C ALA A 50 -18.06 1.81 10.06
N LEU A 51 -17.65 2.29 11.22
CA LEU A 51 -18.54 3.00 12.15
C LEU A 51 -18.88 4.41 11.69
N VAL A 52 -17.99 5.06 10.93
CA VAL A 52 -18.09 6.50 10.62
C VAL A 52 -18.24 6.81 9.13
N SER A 53 -18.03 5.84 8.24
CA SER A 53 -18.09 6.04 6.78
C SER A 53 -19.03 5.05 6.11
N ALA A 54 -19.74 5.51 5.09
CA ALA A 54 -20.57 4.66 4.24
C ALA A 54 -19.82 4.11 3.01
N VAL A 55 -18.75 4.76 2.60
CA VAL A 55 -17.93 4.38 1.44
C VAL A 55 -16.45 4.46 1.82
N LEU A 56 -15.69 3.48 1.39
CA LEU A 56 -14.25 3.41 1.59
C LEU A 56 -13.57 3.18 0.24
N CYS A 57 -12.52 3.95 -0.03
CA CYS A 57 -11.65 3.75 -1.18
C CYS A 57 -10.24 3.47 -0.67
N VAL A 58 -9.68 2.31 -1.02
CA VAL A 58 -8.36 1.87 -0.60
C VAL A 58 -7.47 1.68 -1.83
N VAL A 59 -6.30 2.29 -1.82
CA VAL A 59 -5.28 2.09 -2.85
C VAL A 59 -4.23 1.13 -2.33
N VAL A 60 -4.07 0.01 -3.01
CA VAL A 60 -3.18 -1.07 -2.60
C VAL A 60 -2.17 -1.38 -3.70
N LYS A 61 -0.91 -1.47 -3.32
CA LYS A 61 0.15 -1.93 -4.19
C LYS A 61 0.71 -3.25 -3.70
N ASN A 62 0.76 -4.24 -4.58
CA ASN A 62 1.31 -5.55 -4.25
C ASN A 62 2.83 -5.47 -4.04
N PRO A 63 3.34 -5.70 -2.82
CA PRO A 63 4.77 -5.63 -2.55
C PRO A 63 5.50 -6.89 -3.02
N THR A 64 6.77 -6.72 -3.37
CA THR A 64 7.69 -7.85 -3.57
C THR A 64 8.28 -8.24 -2.22
N ARG A 65 8.17 -9.51 -1.86
CA ARG A 65 8.72 -10.06 -0.63
C ARG A 65 9.40 -11.40 -0.93
N ASN A 66 10.65 -11.55 -0.50
CA ASN A 66 11.44 -12.76 -0.76
C ASN A 66 11.45 -13.18 -2.25
N GLY A 67 11.63 -12.22 -3.16
CA GLY A 67 11.67 -12.47 -4.61
C GLY A 67 10.32 -12.81 -5.24
N LYS A 68 9.21 -12.74 -4.50
CA LYS A 68 7.86 -13.01 -5.00
C LYS A 68 6.92 -11.82 -4.79
N LEU A 69 6.00 -11.62 -5.72
CA LEU A 69 4.96 -10.62 -5.58
C LEU A 69 3.87 -11.14 -4.64
N ARG A 70 3.63 -10.45 -3.53
CA ARG A 70 2.52 -10.75 -2.61
C ARG A 70 1.23 -10.16 -3.17
N ASN A 71 0.15 -10.91 -3.17
CA ASN A 71 -1.16 -10.41 -3.59
C ASN A 71 -1.88 -9.73 -2.41
N LEU A 72 -1.35 -8.56 -2.00
CA LEU A 72 -1.92 -7.78 -0.90
C LEU A 72 -3.32 -7.24 -1.23
N ALA A 73 -3.62 -7.01 -2.51
CA ALA A 73 -4.95 -6.57 -2.94
C ALA A 73 -6.01 -7.63 -2.61
N SER A 74 -5.74 -8.90 -2.87
CA SER A 74 -6.66 -9.99 -2.52
C SER A 74 -6.85 -10.13 -1.01
N ASP A 75 -5.75 -10.05 -0.25
CA ASP A 75 -5.81 -10.08 1.21
C ASP A 75 -6.63 -8.92 1.77
N THR A 76 -6.50 -7.73 1.17
CA THR A 76 -7.26 -6.52 1.55
C THR A 76 -8.75 -6.67 1.24
N ILE A 77 -9.12 -7.25 0.10
CA ILE A 77 -10.51 -7.53 -0.26
C ILE A 77 -11.14 -8.45 0.79
N ALA A 78 -10.50 -9.59 1.07
CA ALA A 78 -10.99 -10.54 2.06
C ALA A 78 -11.14 -9.89 3.45
N LEU A 79 -10.20 -9.03 3.81
CA LEU A 79 -10.22 -8.30 5.08
C LEU A 79 -11.36 -7.28 5.16
N LEU A 80 -11.63 -6.55 4.09
CA LEU A 80 -12.74 -5.61 3.99
C LEU A 80 -14.08 -6.36 4.14
N GLU A 81 -14.28 -7.45 3.43
CA GLU A 81 -15.48 -8.27 3.53
C GLU A 81 -15.69 -8.80 4.96
N ALA A 82 -14.62 -9.25 5.62
CA ALA A 82 -14.66 -9.72 7.01
C ALA A 82 -14.94 -8.60 8.04
N THR A 83 -14.79 -7.33 7.66
CA THR A 83 -14.99 -6.17 8.55
C THR A 83 -16.24 -5.35 8.23
N GLY A 84 -17.18 -5.93 7.48
CA GLY A 84 -18.50 -5.33 7.23
C GLY A 84 -18.54 -4.43 6.00
N TRP A 85 -17.66 -4.64 5.04
CA TRP A 85 -17.66 -3.95 3.76
C TRP A 85 -18.09 -4.88 2.63
N GLN A 86 -18.83 -4.36 1.69
CA GLN A 86 -19.14 -5.00 0.41
C GLN A 86 -18.30 -4.35 -0.68
N ILE A 87 -17.56 -5.14 -1.43
CA ILE A 87 -16.76 -4.64 -2.54
C ILE A 87 -17.71 -4.18 -3.67
N HIS A 88 -17.57 -2.94 -4.07
CA HIS A 88 -18.35 -2.36 -5.16
C HIS A 88 -17.65 -2.51 -6.51
N CYS A 89 -16.37 -2.13 -6.58
CA CYS A 89 -15.52 -2.31 -7.76
C CYS A 89 -14.04 -2.28 -7.40
N VAL A 90 -13.24 -2.83 -8.29
CA VAL A 90 -11.77 -2.79 -8.23
C VAL A 90 -11.25 -2.27 -9.56
N HIS A 91 -10.45 -1.21 -9.51
CA HIS A 91 -9.79 -0.63 -10.67
C HIS A 91 -8.29 -0.82 -10.58
N LYS A 92 -7.64 -0.97 -11.72
CA LYS A 92 -6.18 -1.01 -11.81
C LYS A 92 -5.65 0.32 -12.32
N SER A 93 -4.89 1.01 -11.50
CA SER A 93 -4.18 2.23 -11.88
C SER A 93 -2.78 1.86 -12.38
N MET A 94 -2.51 2.07 -13.66
CA MET A 94 -1.22 1.76 -14.25
C MET A 94 -0.19 2.82 -13.88
N LEU A 95 0.99 2.36 -13.44
CA LEU A 95 2.08 3.23 -13.04
C LEU A 95 2.99 3.51 -14.24
N PHE A 96 2.62 4.48 -15.07
CA PHE A 96 3.43 4.91 -16.20
C PHE A 96 3.48 6.44 -16.31
N SER A 97 4.45 6.94 -17.04
CA SER A 97 4.53 8.33 -17.47
C SER A 97 4.63 8.39 -18.99
N GLU A 98 3.87 9.29 -19.60
CA GLU A 98 3.97 9.59 -21.02
C GLU A 98 4.89 10.79 -21.20
N HIS A 99 5.80 10.67 -22.17
CA HIS A 99 6.64 11.76 -22.63
C HIS A 99 6.37 11.98 -24.10
N GLU A 100 5.97 13.18 -24.47
CA GLU A 100 5.89 13.61 -25.87
C GLU A 100 7.22 14.27 -26.23
N SER A 101 7.79 13.85 -27.35
CA SER A 101 8.94 14.49 -27.96
C SER A 101 8.66 14.75 -29.42
N THR A 102 8.93 15.95 -29.87
CA THR A 102 8.87 16.30 -31.30
C THR A 102 10.23 16.05 -31.91
N ASP A 103 10.29 15.28 -32.98
CA ASP A 103 11.53 15.09 -33.70
C ASP A 103 11.87 16.31 -34.60
N LEU A 104 13.04 16.28 -35.23
CA LEU A 104 13.52 17.34 -36.12
C LEU A 104 12.61 17.61 -37.33
N PHE A 105 11.70 16.68 -37.65
CA PHE A 105 10.76 16.78 -38.77
C PHE A 105 9.36 17.18 -38.34
N GLY A 106 9.17 17.51 -37.05
CA GLY A 106 7.88 17.94 -36.49
C GLY A 106 6.93 16.78 -36.13
N GLU A 107 7.36 15.53 -36.21
CA GLU A 107 6.55 14.40 -35.79
C GLU A 107 6.53 14.26 -34.26
N VAL A 108 5.33 14.17 -33.71
CA VAL A 108 5.13 13.95 -32.27
C VAL A 108 5.25 12.46 -31.97
N LYS A 109 6.31 12.10 -31.24
CA LYS A 109 6.53 10.73 -30.76
C LYS A 109 6.13 10.63 -29.29
N LYS A 110 5.14 9.79 -29.00
CA LYS A 110 4.74 9.45 -27.63
C LYS A 110 5.56 8.27 -27.12
N LYS A 111 6.30 8.50 -26.04
CA LYS A 111 7.06 7.44 -25.37
C LYS A 111 6.43 7.16 -24.01
N VAL A 112 5.89 5.96 -23.86
CA VAL A 112 5.35 5.49 -22.58
C VAL A 112 6.46 4.81 -21.80
N LYS A 113 6.72 5.29 -20.59
CA LYS A 113 7.74 4.74 -19.69
C LYS A 113 7.10 4.35 -18.37
N GLY A 114 7.35 3.12 -17.92
CA GLY A 114 6.90 2.67 -16.60
C GLY A 114 7.51 3.54 -15.49
N ARG A 115 6.66 4.08 -14.62
CA ARG A 115 7.11 4.89 -13.48
C ARG A 115 7.75 3.96 -12.44
N MET A 116 9.03 4.17 -12.18
CA MET A 116 9.79 3.38 -11.22
C MET A 116 10.40 4.26 -10.14
N SER A 117 10.07 3.96 -8.87
CA SER A 117 10.79 4.51 -7.73
C SER A 117 12.21 3.92 -7.65
N PHE A 118 13.08 4.54 -6.86
CA PHE A 118 14.45 4.05 -6.64
C PHE A 118 14.47 2.58 -6.17
N PHE A 119 13.71 2.25 -5.15
CA PHE A 119 13.63 0.88 -4.62
C PHE A 119 13.05 -0.12 -5.63
N LYS A 120 12.08 0.29 -6.44
CA LYS A 120 11.53 -0.54 -7.50
C LYS A 120 12.59 -0.86 -8.55
N ARG A 121 13.46 0.11 -8.90
CA ARG A 121 14.60 -0.12 -9.80
C ARG A 121 15.60 -1.10 -9.24
N LEU A 122 15.94 -0.98 -7.95
CA LEU A 122 16.86 -1.93 -7.28
C LEU A 122 16.29 -3.37 -7.32
N SER A 123 15.03 -3.55 -6.99
CA SER A 123 14.36 -4.86 -7.04
C SER A 123 14.32 -5.42 -8.46
N TYR A 124 14.01 -4.59 -9.45
CA TYR A 124 13.98 -4.99 -10.85
C TYR A 124 15.37 -5.41 -11.35
N ASN A 125 16.42 -4.65 -11.02
CA ASN A 125 17.80 -4.97 -11.40
C ASN A 125 18.30 -6.24 -10.70
N ALA A 126 17.77 -6.56 -9.52
CA ALA A 126 18.03 -7.82 -8.81
C ALA A 126 17.20 -9.01 -9.33
N GLY A 127 16.47 -8.84 -10.44
CA GLY A 127 15.63 -9.89 -11.03
C GLY A 127 14.33 -10.19 -10.29
N SER A 128 13.95 -9.36 -9.32
CA SER A 128 12.71 -9.53 -8.56
C SER A 128 11.51 -8.98 -9.32
N PRO A 129 10.34 -9.65 -9.26
CA PRO A 129 9.11 -9.12 -9.86
C PRO A 129 8.70 -7.81 -9.19
N VAL A 130 8.18 -6.86 -9.96
CA VAL A 130 7.72 -5.57 -9.46
C VAL A 130 6.29 -5.31 -9.91
N ALA A 131 5.46 -4.76 -9.03
CA ALA A 131 4.10 -4.37 -9.38
C ALA A 131 4.11 -3.24 -10.42
N ARG A 132 3.30 -3.39 -11.46
CA ARG A 132 3.14 -2.42 -12.56
C ARG A 132 1.92 -1.54 -12.41
N TRP A 133 1.05 -1.86 -11.47
CA TRP A 133 -0.19 -1.13 -11.17
C TRP A 133 -0.43 -1.09 -9.66
N GLU A 134 -1.35 -0.24 -9.28
CA GLU A 134 -1.97 -0.21 -7.97
C GLU A 134 -3.43 -0.59 -8.13
N ASP A 135 -3.96 -1.34 -7.19
CA ASP A 135 -5.38 -1.72 -7.16
C ASP A 135 -6.13 -0.68 -6.32
N ILE A 136 -7.17 -0.08 -6.91
CA ILE A 136 -8.07 0.87 -6.26
C ILE A 136 -9.34 0.11 -5.93
N ILE A 137 -9.54 -0.19 -4.66
CA ILE A 137 -10.67 -0.97 -4.15
C ILE A 137 -11.70 0.00 -3.60
N VAL A 138 -12.88 0.00 -4.15
CA VAL A 138 -14.02 0.78 -3.67
C VAL A 138 -15.00 -0.15 -2.97
N ALA A 139 -15.29 0.13 -1.72
CA ALA A 139 -16.19 -0.66 -0.89
C ALA A 139 -17.29 0.20 -0.28
N LYS A 140 -18.45 -0.37 -0.08
CA LYS A 140 -19.60 0.23 0.61
C LYS A 140 -19.84 -0.52 1.91
N ARG A 141 -20.18 0.20 2.96
CA ARG A 141 -20.57 -0.43 4.22
C ARG A 141 -21.82 -1.29 4.01
N LEU A 142 -21.78 -2.53 4.48
CA LEU A 142 -22.98 -3.35 4.60
C LEU A 142 -23.94 -2.64 5.55
N GLN A 143 -25.09 -2.22 5.04
CA GLN A 143 -26.17 -1.76 5.91
C GLN A 143 -26.70 -2.99 6.62
N SER A 144 -26.66 -3.00 7.96
CA SER A 144 -27.51 -3.90 8.71
C SER A 144 -28.93 -3.52 8.34
N GLU A 145 -29.70 -4.45 7.73
CA GLU A 145 -31.11 -4.23 7.53
C GLU A 145 -31.74 -3.84 8.87
N PRO A 146 -32.57 -2.78 8.92
CA PRO A 146 -33.31 -2.50 10.12
C PRO A 146 -34.25 -3.68 10.38
N ILE A 147 -34.10 -4.23 11.57
CA ILE A 147 -35.00 -5.28 12.07
C ILE A 147 -36.42 -4.70 12.21
#